data_97536d35c921d51e2a8849521725721e
#
_entry.id   97536d35c921d51e2a8849521725721e
#
_cell.length_a   1.000
_cell.length_b   1.000
_cell.length_c   1.000
_cell.angle_alpha   90.00
_cell.angle_beta   90.00
_cell.angle_gamma   90.00
#
_symmetry.space_group_name_H-M   'P 1'
#
loop_
_entity.id
_entity.type
_entity.pdbx_description
1 polymer ?
#
loop_
_entity_poly.entity_id
_entity_poly.type
_entity_poly.pdbx_seq_one_letter_code
_entity_poly.pdbx_strand_id
1 'polypeptide(L)'
;MEQTVKDWVSRDTFGYGYLLDFYQRGARVSWMDEAGLVLRDDRYRISYTGGQVPADLAELNGPGLVLTDSGALMQHLSAAHPDWMVMDFSQAYYLQKEPPRVRARPGVSVRPLTLEDMDFVLENYHNPGAYESHIRQRIAEGMLGGLVDGELAGFAGIHQEGAIGMLEVLPQFRRRGLAEVLEAAVIARQLEQGRFPYCHVRHGNTASEALQKKLGLTFDENRTLYWLG
;
A
#
# COMPACT_ATOMS: atom_id res chain seq x y z
N MET A 1 -24.67 0.84 -4.41
CA MET A 1 -23.43 0.05 -4.61
C MET A 1 -22.37 0.37 -3.54
N GLU A 2 -22.06 1.63 -3.26
CA GLU A 2 -21.09 1.96 -2.18
C GLU A 2 -21.49 1.40 -0.81
N GLN A 3 -22.76 1.52 -0.43
CA GLN A 3 -23.27 0.93 0.81
C GLN A 3 -23.07 -0.59 0.83
N THR A 4 -23.29 -1.26 -0.29
CA THR A 4 -23.14 -2.72 -0.42
C THR A 4 -21.68 -3.17 -0.26
N VAL A 5 -20.70 -2.41 -0.77
CA VAL A 5 -19.26 -2.69 -0.55
C VAL A 5 -18.90 -2.45 0.91
N LYS A 6 -19.39 -1.37 1.53
CA LYS A 6 -19.21 -1.12 2.97
C LYS A 6 -19.76 -2.24 3.82
N ASP A 7 -20.97 -2.70 3.51
CA ASP A 7 -21.62 -3.80 4.24
C ASP A 7 -20.82 -5.10 4.08
N TRP A 8 -20.31 -5.37 2.89
CA TRP A 8 -19.47 -6.55 2.65
C TRP A 8 -18.17 -6.49 3.45
N VAL A 9 -17.45 -5.37 3.39
CA VAL A 9 -16.19 -5.15 4.12
C VAL A 9 -16.40 -5.16 5.64
N SER A 10 -17.56 -4.73 6.12
CA SER A 10 -17.86 -4.69 7.56
C SER A 10 -17.93 -6.06 8.22
N ARG A 11 -18.01 -7.14 7.45
CA ARG A 11 -17.92 -8.53 7.96
C ARG A 11 -16.58 -8.80 8.63
N ASP A 12 -15.52 -8.19 8.11
CA ASP A 12 -14.18 -8.20 8.68
C ASP A 12 -13.42 -6.95 8.25
N THR A 13 -13.70 -5.84 8.90
CA THR A 13 -13.07 -4.54 8.59
C THR A 13 -11.55 -4.59 8.74
N PHE A 14 -11.05 -5.41 9.66
CA PHE A 14 -9.61 -5.58 9.86
C PHE A 14 -8.95 -6.27 8.67
N GLY A 15 -9.56 -7.33 8.12
CA GLY A 15 -9.00 -8.04 6.97
C GLY A 15 -9.26 -7.38 5.62
N TYR A 16 -10.37 -6.65 5.48
CA TYR A 16 -10.87 -6.18 4.20
C TYR A 16 -10.95 -4.65 4.06
N GLY A 17 -10.50 -3.90 5.07
CA GLY A 17 -10.53 -2.42 5.04
C GLY A 17 -9.81 -1.81 3.84
N TYR A 18 -8.74 -2.43 3.37
CA TYR A 18 -8.01 -2.00 2.18
C TYR A 18 -8.86 -2.04 0.90
N LEU A 19 -9.81 -2.97 0.79
CA LEU A 19 -10.73 -3.06 -0.35
C LEU A 19 -11.67 -1.87 -0.40
N LEU A 20 -12.12 -1.40 0.76
CA LEU A 20 -12.96 -0.20 0.83
C LEU A 20 -12.18 1.04 0.38
N ASP A 21 -10.93 1.20 0.82
CA ASP A 21 -10.09 2.32 0.37
C ASP A 21 -9.82 2.25 -1.13
N PHE A 22 -9.53 1.06 -1.67
CA PHE A 22 -9.32 0.84 -3.09
C PHE A 22 -10.59 1.18 -3.91
N TYR A 23 -11.77 0.76 -3.43
CA TYR A 23 -13.05 1.12 -4.04
C TYR A 23 -13.28 2.65 -4.03
N GLN A 24 -13.01 3.31 -2.92
CA GLN A 24 -13.14 4.77 -2.79
C GLN A 24 -12.13 5.55 -3.64
N ARG A 25 -11.05 4.91 -4.09
CA ARG A 25 -10.08 5.46 -5.06
C ARG A 25 -10.51 5.26 -6.52
N GLY A 26 -11.69 4.73 -6.76
CA GLY A 26 -12.28 4.59 -8.09
C GLY A 26 -12.27 3.19 -8.67
N ALA A 27 -11.81 2.19 -7.92
CA ALA A 27 -11.96 0.81 -8.34
C ALA A 27 -13.45 0.44 -8.45
N ARG A 28 -13.79 -0.44 -9.38
CA ARG A 28 -15.15 -0.87 -9.66
C ARG A 28 -15.35 -2.31 -9.19
N VAL A 29 -16.54 -2.60 -8.68
CA VAL A 29 -16.96 -3.97 -8.41
C VAL A 29 -17.21 -4.65 -9.74
N SER A 30 -16.44 -5.70 -10.07
CA SER A 30 -16.72 -6.57 -11.21
C SER A 30 -17.49 -7.82 -10.81
N TRP A 31 -17.31 -8.28 -9.58
CA TRP A 31 -18.09 -9.37 -9.00
C TRP A 31 -18.13 -9.26 -7.48
N MET A 32 -19.26 -9.68 -6.90
CA MET A 32 -19.43 -9.75 -5.45
C MET A 32 -20.58 -10.69 -5.10
N ASP A 33 -20.33 -11.58 -4.13
CA ASP A 33 -21.37 -12.39 -3.49
C ASP A 33 -21.03 -12.62 -2.00
N GLU A 34 -21.64 -13.60 -1.38
CA GLU A 34 -21.35 -13.94 0.03
C GLU A 34 -19.92 -14.49 0.20
N ALA A 35 -19.37 -15.15 -0.80
CA ALA A 35 -18.08 -15.83 -0.73
C ALA A 35 -16.89 -14.92 -1.05
N GLY A 36 -17.08 -13.85 -1.84
CA GLY A 36 -15.96 -13.02 -2.24
C GLY A 36 -16.33 -11.70 -2.91
N LEU A 37 -15.29 -10.90 -3.16
CA LEU A 37 -15.36 -9.59 -3.79
C LEU A 37 -14.22 -9.44 -4.80
N VAL A 38 -14.54 -8.99 -6.02
CA VAL A 38 -13.56 -8.59 -7.04
C VAL A 38 -13.69 -7.12 -7.33
N LEU A 39 -12.62 -6.39 -7.09
CA LEU A 39 -12.47 -4.98 -7.47
C LEU A 39 -11.46 -4.87 -8.61
N ARG A 40 -11.74 -3.99 -9.57
CA ARG A 40 -10.86 -3.68 -10.70
C ARG A 40 -10.70 -2.18 -10.87
N ASP A 41 -9.50 -1.73 -11.21
CA ASP A 41 -9.28 -0.38 -11.73
C ASP A 41 -8.91 -0.40 -13.22
N ASP A 42 -8.84 0.77 -13.85
CA ASP A 42 -8.54 0.91 -15.28
C ASP A 42 -7.05 0.68 -15.60
N ARG A 43 -6.22 0.40 -14.59
CA ARG A 43 -4.77 0.31 -14.68
C ARG A 43 -4.22 -1.07 -14.36
N TYR A 44 -5.01 -2.12 -14.57
CA TYR A 44 -4.55 -3.50 -14.43
C TYR A 44 -4.59 -4.10 -13.02
N ARG A 45 -5.24 -3.45 -12.04
CA ARG A 45 -5.27 -3.99 -10.70
C ARG A 45 -6.57 -4.72 -10.44
N ILE A 46 -6.41 -5.95 -10.00
CA ILE A 46 -7.51 -6.77 -9.55
C ILE A 46 -7.25 -7.08 -8.09
N SER A 47 -8.20 -6.75 -7.24
CA SER A 47 -8.20 -7.24 -5.88
C SER A 47 -9.30 -8.26 -5.74
N TYR A 48 -8.95 -9.45 -5.30
CA TYR A 48 -9.87 -10.53 -5.05
C TYR A 48 -9.66 -11.10 -3.66
N THR A 49 -10.76 -11.31 -2.94
CA THR A 49 -10.78 -12.07 -1.70
C THR A 49 -11.90 -13.09 -1.76
N GLY A 50 -11.68 -14.27 -1.23
CA GLY A 50 -12.66 -15.35 -1.21
C GLY A 50 -12.10 -16.74 -1.43
N GLY A 51 -12.91 -17.76 -1.21
CA GLY A 51 -12.50 -19.17 -1.26
C GLY A 51 -12.56 -19.81 -2.64
N GLN A 52 -13.48 -19.40 -3.52
CA GLN A 52 -13.63 -19.94 -4.87
C GLN A 52 -13.06 -18.96 -5.90
N VAL A 53 -12.32 -19.49 -6.86
CA VAL A 53 -11.77 -18.68 -7.96
C VAL A 53 -12.89 -18.41 -8.98
N PRO A 54 -13.31 -17.15 -9.17
CA PRO A 54 -14.26 -16.81 -10.23
C PRO A 54 -13.71 -17.17 -11.60
N ALA A 55 -14.57 -17.65 -12.51
CA ALA A 55 -14.15 -18.11 -13.83
C ALA A 55 -13.43 -17.02 -14.65
N ASP A 56 -13.87 -15.76 -14.52
CA ASP A 56 -13.25 -14.61 -15.19
C ASP A 56 -11.87 -14.23 -14.63
N LEU A 57 -11.53 -14.67 -13.42
CA LEU A 57 -10.19 -14.53 -12.84
C LEU A 57 -9.28 -15.71 -13.16
N ALA A 58 -9.85 -16.90 -13.40
CA ALA A 58 -9.09 -18.08 -13.80
C ALA A 58 -8.48 -17.94 -15.20
N GLU A 59 -9.06 -17.10 -16.07
CA GLU A 59 -8.64 -16.87 -17.45
C GLU A 59 -7.91 -15.54 -17.66
N LEU A 60 -7.31 -14.97 -16.60
CA LEU A 60 -6.58 -13.71 -16.73
C LEU A 60 -5.40 -13.86 -17.68
N ASN A 61 -5.53 -13.26 -18.86
CA ASN A 61 -4.50 -13.17 -19.88
C ASN A 61 -4.09 -11.72 -20.06
N GLY A 62 -2.83 -11.40 -19.81
CA GLY A 62 -2.27 -10.07 -20.06
C GLY A 62 -1.57 -9.45 -18.86
N PRO A 63 -0.88 -8.33 -19.08
CA PRO A 63 -0.16 -7.65 -18.01
C PRO A 63 -1.17 -7.09 -17.01
N GLY A 64 -1.06 -7.50 -15.77
CA GLY A 64 -1.92 -7.01 -14.71
C GLY A 64 -1.35 -7.38 -13.36
N LEU A 65 -1.70 -6.60 -12.37
CA LEU A 65 -1.32 -6.85 -10.99
C LEU A 65 -2.53 -7.41 -10.26
N VAL A 66 -2.39 -8.63 -9.76
CA VAL A 66 -3.41 -9.28 -8.94
C VAL A 66 -2.97 -9.21 -7.49
N LEU A 67 -3.88 -8.72 -6.66
CA LEU A 67 -3.74 -8.67 -5.22
C LEU A 67 -4.81 -9.58 -4.61
N THR A 68 -4.42 -10.61 -3.86
CA THR A 68 -5.37 -11.59 -3.32
C THR A 68 -4.91 -12.20 -2.01
N ASP A 69 -5.84 -12.51 -1.13
CA ASP A 69 -5.63 -13.37 0.04
C ASP A 69 -5.99 -14.84 -0.25
N SER A 70 -6.45 -15.15 -1.45
CA SER A 70 -6.78 -16.51 -1.88
C SER A 70 -5.54 -17.29 -2.32
N GLY A 71 -5.07 -18.23 -1.49
CA GLY A 71 -4.00 -19.14 -1.86
C GLY A 71 -4.36 -20.01 -3.08
N ALA A 72 -5.65 -20.34 -3.28
CA ALA A 72 -6.10 -21.09 -4.44
C ALA A 72 -5.94 -20.28 -5.73
N LEU A 73 -6.34 -19.01 -5.74
CA LEU A 73 -6.14 -18.13 -6.89
C LEU A 73 -4.65 -17.91 -7.16
N MET A 74 -3.85 -17.66 -6.12
CA MET A 74 -2.40 -17.51 -6.25
C MET A 74 -1.77 -18.73 -6.93
N GLN A 75 -2.08 -19.95 -6.47
CA GLN A 75 -1.54 -21.19 -7.06
C GLN A 75 -1.99 -21.37 -8.51
N HIS A 76 -3.27 -21.10 -8.79
CA HIS A 76 -3.82 -21.22 -10.14
C HIS A 76 -3.12 -20.28 -11.12
N LEU A 77 -2.99 -19.00 -10.79
CA LEU A 77 -2.35 -18.00 -11.65
C LEU A 77 -0.84 -18.25 -11.80
N SER A 78 -0.15 -18.65 -10.74
CA SER A 78 1.27 -19.00 -10.82
C SER A 78 1.54 -20.19 -11.74
N ALA A 79 0.63 -21.16 -11.78
CA ALA A 79 0.73 -22.28 -12.69
C ALA A 79 0.43 -21.89 -14.15
N ALA A 80 -0.54 -20.98 -14.35
CA ALA A 80 -0.91 -20.49 -15.68
C ALA A 80 0.12 -19.50 -16.25
N HIS A 81 0.82 -18.74 -15.39
CA HIS A 81 1.78 -17.70 -15.74
C HIS A 81 3.10 -17.89 -14.99
N PRO A 82 3.94 -18.85 -15.38
CA PRO A 82 5.17 -19.20 -14.67
C PRO A 82 6.25 -18.10 -14.72
N ASP A 83 6.10 -17.12 -15.59
CA ASP A 83 6.92 -15.91 -15.73
C ASP A 83 6.49 -14.77 -14.82
N TRP A 84 5.33 -14.85 -14.19
CA TRP A 84 4.88 -13.84 -13.26
C TRP A 84 5.65 -13.91 -11.93
N MET A 85 5.96 -12.75 -11.40
CA MET A 85 6.51 -12.64 -10.06
C MET A 85 5.41 -12.84 -9.03
N VAL A 86 5.67 -13.66 -8.02
CA VAL A 86 4.80 -13.80 -6.84
C VAL A 86 5.52 -13.24 -5.63
N MET A 87 4.85 -12.36 -4.93
CA MET A 87 5.32 -11.78 -3.67
C MET A 87 4.25 -11.95 -2.61
N ASP A 88 4.68 -12.21 -1.38
CA ASP A 88 3.81 -12.38 -0.22
C ASP A 88 4.03 -11.27 0.82
N PHE A 89 2.93 -10.83 1.42
CA PHE A 89 2.89 -9.70 2.33
C PHE A 89 2.00 -10.00 3.54
N SER A 90 2.40 -9.44 4.68
CA SER A 90 1.50 -9.22 5.81
C SER A 90 0.80 -7.86 5.64
N GLN A 91 -0.46 -7.80 6.03
CA GLN A 91 -1.20 -6.55 6.13
C GLN A 91 -1.04 -5.97 7.54
N ALA A 92 -0.86 -4.65 7.64
CA ALA A 92 -0.86 -3.96 8.91
C ALA A 92 -1.74 -2.71 8.82
N TYR A 93 -2.51 -2.46 9.88
CA TYR A 93 -3.52 -1.41 9.94
C TYR A 93 -3.30 -0.48 11.13
N TYR A 94 -3.47 0.81 10.89
CA TYR A 94 -3.53 1.80 11.95
C TYR A 94 -4.97 2.02 12.38
N LEU A 95 -5.33 1.50 13.56
CA LEU A 95 -6.71 1.45 14.04
C LEU A 95 -7.11 2.62 14.94
N GLN A 96 -6.19 3.53 15.22
CA GLN A 96 -6.44 4.68 16.10
C GLN A 96 -6.97 5.87 15.32
N LYS A 97 -7.73 6.74 15.99
CA LYS A 97 -8.28 7.97 15.39
C LYS A 97 -7.30 9.12 15.37
N GLU A 98 -6.38 9.13 16.32
CA GLU A 98 -5.33 10.16 16.44
C GLU A 98 -4.06 9.69 15.76
N PRO A 99 -3.30 10.59 15.11
CA PRO A 99 -2.05 10.21 14.45
C PRO A 99 -1.00 9.70 15.44
N PRO A 100 -0.02 8.89 14.98
CA PRO A 100 1.05 8.40 15.83
C PRO A 100 1.84 9.55 16.46
N ARG A 101 2.11 9.45 17.78
CA ARG A 101 2.97 10.40 18.47
C ARG A 101 4.42 10.02 18.27
N VAL A 102 5.11 10.76 17.42
CA VAL A 102 6.55 10.59 17.21
C VAL A 102 7.34 11.68 17.91
N ARG A 103 8.50 11.30 18.46
CA ARG A 103 9.38 12.26 19.09
C ARG A 103 9.99 13.20 18.03
N ALA A 104 9.89 14.50 18.26
CA ALA A 104 10.60 15.48 17.45
C ALA A 104 12.11 15.17 17.41
N ARG A 105 12.71 15.28 16.24
CA ARG A 105 14.14 15.03 16.01
C ARG A 105 14.79 16.35 15.57
N PRO A 106 15.84 16.81 16.24
CA PRO A 106 16.56 18.01 15.81
C PRO A 106 17.00 17.89 14.36
N GLY A 107 16.78 18.94 13.58
CA GLY A 107 17.13 19.00 12.15
C GLY A 107 16.22 18.19 11.22
N VAL A 108 15.27 17.41 11.74
CA VAL A 108 14.34 16.61 10.91
C VAL A 108 13.03 17.38 10.70
N SER A 109 12.62 17.49 9.43
CA SER A 109 11.33 18.08 9.05
C SER A 109 10.72 17.34 7.85
N VAL A 110 9.43 17.59 7.59
CA VAL A 110 8.69 16.99 6.49
C VAL A 110 8.00 18.09 5.71
N ARG A 111 7.99 17.98 4.37
CA ARG A 111 7.22 18.84 3.48
C ARG A 111 6.57 18.02 2.36
N PRO A 112 5.51 18.50 1.72
CA PRO A 112 5.05 17.92 0.46
C PRO A 112 6.17 17.96 -0.59
N LEU A 113 6.27 16.91 -1.41
CA LEU A 113 7.08 16.92 -2.62
C LEU A 113 6.35 17.67 -3.73
N THR A 114 7.13 18.26 -4.61
CA THR A 114 6.69 18.91 -5.85
C THR A 114 7.27 18.18 -7.05
N LEU A 115 6.85 18.56 -8.26
CA LEU A 115 7.42 17.97 -9.47
C LEU A 115 8.91 18.32 -9.68
N GLU A 116 9.42 19.34 -8.99
CA GLU A 116 10.86 19.68 -8.97
C GLU A 116 11.68 18.59 -8.23
N ASP A 117 11.05 17.84 -7.33
CA ASP A 117 11.69 16.74 -6.59
C ASP A 117 11.63 15.40 -7.33
N MET A 118 11.06 15.35 -8.55
CA MET A 118 10.77 14.10 -9.25
C MET A 118 12.03 13.30 -9.55
N ASP A 119 13.09 13.96 -10.00
CA ASP A 119 14.36 13.30 -10.31
C ASP A 119 14.95 12.62 -9.07
N PHE A 120 14.90 13.30 -7.92
CA PHE A 120 15.33 12.72 -6.65
C PHE A 120 14.56 11.44 -6.31
N VAL A 121 13.24 11.42 -6.53
CA VAL A 121 12.42 10.21 -6.27
C VAL A 121 12.78 9.12 -7.26
N LEU A 122 12.89 9.41 -8.56
CA LEU A 122 13.23 8.43 -9.60
C LEU A 122 14.60 7.80 -9.37
N GLU A 123 15.59 8.58 -8.97
CA GLU A 123 16.94 8.10 -8.70
C GLU A 123 17.03 7.19 -7.46
N ASN A 124 16.14 7.38 -6.50
CA ASN A 124 16.22 6.71 -5.20
C ASN A 124 15.14 5.68 -4.92
N TYR A 125 14.12 5.56 -5.78
CA TYR A 125 13.07 4.56 -5.63
C TYR A 125 13.29 3.37 -6.56
N HIS A 126 13.84 2.29 -6.01
CA HIS A 126 14.25 1.10 -6.76
C HIS A 126 13.18 0.00 -6.80
N ASN A 127 11.92 0.37 -6.99
CA ASN A 127 10.85 -0.62 -7.12
C ASN A 127 10.60 -0.93 -8.61
N PRO A 128 10.53 -2.21 -9.03
CA PRO A 128 10.09 -2.58 -10.37
C PRO A 128 8.72 -1.96 -10.68
N GLY A 129 8.58 -1.26 -11.80
CA GLY A 129 7.35 -0.54 -12.15
C GLY A 129 7.27 0.91 -11.67
N ALA A 130 8.30 1.44 -11.00
CA ALA A 130 8.42 2.86 -10.69
C ALA A 130 8.88 3.64 -11.93
N TYR A 131 7.97 3.90 -12.84
CA TYR A 131 8.22 4.73 -14.03
C TYR A 131 7.75 6.17 -13.80
N GLU A 132 8.23 7.08 -14.61
CA GLU A 132 8.04 8.52 -14.46
C GLU A 132 6.57 8.94 -14.26
N SER A 133 5.64 8.43 -15.08
CA SER A 133 4.23 8.79 -14.97
C SER A 133 3.61 8.33 -13.64
N HIS A 134 4.07 7.19 -13.10
CA HIS A 134 3.65 6.71 -11.79
C HIS A 134 4.14 7.64 -10.68
N ILE A 135 5.44 7.98 -10.66
CA ILE A 135 6.01 8.89 -9.66
C ILE A 135 5.36 10.26 -9.73
N ARG A 136 5.18 10.82 -10.93
CA ARG A 136 4.48 12.08 -11.15
C ARG A 136 3.10 12.10 -10.49
N GLN A 137 2.35 11.03 -10.69
CA GLN A 137 1.02 10.91 -10.09
C GLN A 137 1.09 10.81 -8.55
N ARG A 138 2.02 10.01 -8.01
CA ARG A 138 2.17 9.88 -6.54
C ARG A 138 2.56 11.20 -5.89
N ILE A 139 3.45 11.99 -6.52
CA ILE A 139 3.79 13.34 -6.06
C ILE A 139 2.54 14.23 -6.08
N ALA A 140 1.79 14.24 -7.17
CA ALA A 140 0.55 15.03 -7.28
C ALA A 140 -0.51 14.64 -6.25
N GLU A 141 -0.56 13.39 -5.84
CA GLU A 141 -1.46 12.90 -4.76
C GLU A 141 -0.91 13.18 -3.35
N GLY A 142 0.29 13.77 -3.28
CA GLY A 142 0.86 14.33 -2.07
C GLY A 142 1.87 13.46 -1.35
N MET A 143 2.77 12.87 -2.10
CA MET A 143 4.00 12.27 -1.55
C MET A 143 4.73 13.29 -0.67
N LEU A 144 5.32 12.83 0.42
CA LEU A 144 6.05 13.65 1.39
C LEU A 144 7.55 13.45 1.26
N GLY A 145 8.30 14.54 1.33
CA GLY A 145 9.74 14.57 1.45
C GLY A 145 10.18 14.79 2.88
N GLY A 146 11.16 14.02 3.31
CA GLY A 146 11.79 14.15 4.61
C GLY A 146 13.14 14.85 4.49
N LEU A 147 13.35 15.87 5.30
CA LEU A 147 14.57 16.66 5.30
C LEU A 147 15.36 16.41 6.58
N VAL A 148 16.67 16.43 6.44
CA VAL A 148 17.62 16.45 7.55
C VAL A 148 18.54 17.64 7.37
N ASP A 149 18.55 18.54 8.33
CA ASP A 149 19.32 19.81 8.30
C ASP A 149 19.06 20.64 7.02
N GLY A 150 17.82 20.56 6.50
CA GLY A 150 17.39 21.26 5.27
C GLY A 150 17.63 20.51 3.97
N GLU A 151 18.38 19.43 3.98
CA GLU A 151 18.66 18.58 2.81
C GLU A 151 17.59 17.48 2.65
N LEU A 152 17.11 17.24 1.42
CA LEU A 152 16.17 16.17 1.12
C LEU A 152 16.84 14.82 1.30
N ALA A 153 16.38 14.05 2.26
CA ALA A 153 17.03 12.85 2.78
C ALA A 153 16.21 11.56 2.59
N GLY A 154 14.97 11.71 2.14
CA GLY A 154 14.08 10.58 1.92
C GLY A 154 12.68 11.02 1.56
N PHE A 155 11.80 10.08 1.32
CA PHE A 155 10.40 10.33 0.98
C PHE A 155 9.50 9.18 1.44
N ALA A 156 8.22 9.47 1.53
CA ALA A 156 7.18 8.47 1.76
C ALA A 156 5.88 8.88 1.05
N GLY A 157 5.07 7.91 0.68
CA GLY A 157 3.81 8.16 0.02
C GLY A 157 2.85 6.99 0.17
N ILE A 158 1.91 6.91 -0.75
CA ILE A 158 0.95 5.82 -0.84
C ILE A 158 1.06 5.16 -2.22
N HIS A 159 0.90 3.86 -2.25
CA HIS A 159 0.74 3.12 -3.49
C HIS A 159 -0.61 3.43 -4.15
N GLN A 160 -0.79 2.99 -5.38
CA GLN A 160 -2.01 3.29 -6.14
C GLN A 160 -3.25 2.69 -5.50
N GLU A 161 -3.15 1.52 -4.90
CA GLU A 161 -4.22 0.86 -4.15
C GLU A 161 -4.54 1.54 -2.82
N GLY A 162 -3.69 2.45 -2.34
CA GLY A 162 -3.88 3.20 -1.11
C GLY A 162 -2.98 2.79 0.05
N ALA A 163 -2.25 1.67 -0.07
CA ALA A 163 -1.33 1.24 0.97
C ALA A 163 -0.23 2.28 1.20
N ILE A 164 0.05 2.58 2.47
CA ILE A 164 1.21 3.39 2.85
C ILE A 164 2.48 2.63 2.43
N GLY A 165 3.40 3.33 1.80
CA GLY A 165 4.64 2.74 1.31
C GLY A 165 5.47 3.77 0.56
N MET A 166 6.18 3.31 -0.48
CA MET A 166 7.12 4.17 -1.23
C MET A 166 8.09 4.90 -0.28
N LEU A 167 8.42 4.26 0.87
CA LEU A 167 9.27 4.84 1.90
C LEU A 167 10.74 4.53 1.61
N GLU A 168 11.49 5.58 1.36
CA GLU A 168 12.95 5.50 1.21
C GLU A 168 13.63 6.53 2.08
N VAL A 169 14.74 6.13 2.70
CA VAL A 169 15.66 7.03 3.40
C VAL A 169 17.06 6.75 2.89
N LEU A 170 17.72 7.80 2.37
CA LEU A 170 19.07 7.68 1.84
C LEU A 170 20.03 7.12 2.89
N PRO A 171 20.99 6.25 2.49
CA PRO A 171 21.85 5.51 3.43
C PRO A 171 22.53 6.40 4.47
N GLN A 172 23.04 7.56 4.06
CA GLN A 172 23.76 8.51 4.94
C GLN A 172 22.85 9.19 5.98
N PHE A 173 21.53 9.16 5.81
CA PHE A 173 20.55 9.75 6.72
C PHE A 173 19.79 8.72 7.55
N ARG A 174 20.09 7.43 7.38
CA ARG A 174 19.45 6.37 8.17
C ARG A 174 19.79 6.48 9.65
N ARG A 175 18.96 5.86 10.47
CA ARG A 175 19.11 5.81 11.95
C ARG A 175 18.94 7.16 12.66
N ARG A 176 18.47 8.18 11.96
CA ARG A 176 18.13 9.49 12.52
C ARG A 176 16.64 9.63 12.86
N GLY A 177 15.82 8.57 12.67
CA GLY A 177 14.38 8.57 12.94
C GLY A 177 13.54 9.19 11.82
N LEU A 178 14.12 9.49 10.65
CA LEU A 178 13.41 10.11 9.52
C LEU A 178 12.26 9.24 9.00
N ALA A 179 12.46 7.93 8.85
CA ALA A 179 11.42 7.01 8.41
C ALA A 179 10.18 7.04 9.33
N GLU A 180 10.40 7.08 10.65
CA GLU A 180 9.33 7.18 11.66
C GLU A 180 8.53 8.48 11.51
N VAL A 181 9.21 9.60 11.31
CA VAL A 181 8.57 10.92 11.13
C VAL A 181 7.81 10.99 9.81
N LEU A 182 8.39 10.50 8.72
CA LEU A 182 7.76 10.47 7.40
C LEU A 182 6.49 9.63 7.40
N GLU A 183 6.56 8.42 7.89
CA GLU A 183 5.41 7.52 7.86
C GLU A 183 4.30 7.96 8.81
N ALA A 184 4.65 8.49 9.98
CA ALA A 184 3.68 9.11 10.87
C ALA A 184 2.95 10.29 10.21
N ALA A 185 3.65 11.09 9.42
CA ALA A 185 3.04 12.18 8.66
C ALA A 185 2.11 11.68 7.55
N VAL A 186 2.45 10.57 6.88
CA VAL A 186 1.55 9.95 5.90
C VAL A 186 0.30 9.40 6.57
N ILE A 187 0.43 8.73 7.73
CA ILE A 187 -0.71 8.24 8.52
C ILE A 187 -1.61 9.42 8.93
N ALA A 188 -1.03 10.49 9.47
CA ALA A 188 -1.78 11.68 9.89
C ALA A 188 -2.61 12.25 8.74
N ARG A 189 -2.00 12.39 7.55
CA ARG A 189 -2.67 12.88 6.35
C ARG A 189 -3.80 11.96 5.88
N GLN A 190 -3.62 10.65 5.96
CA GLN A 190 -4.68 9.69 5.63
C GLN A 190 -5.88 9.83 6.57
N LEU A 191 -5.62 9.98 7.87
CA LEU A 191 -6.66 10.20 8.88
C LEU A 191 -7.41 11.51 8.64
N GLU A 192 -6.71 12.61 8.33
CA GLU A 192 -7.31 13.90 7.98
C GLU A 192 -8.23 13.82 6.75
N GLN A 193 -7.92 12.93 5.81
CA GLN A 193 -8.73 12.64 4.64
C GLN A 193 -9.88 11.66 4.91
N GLY A 194 -10.06 11.23 6.16
CA GLY A 194 -11.08 10.24 6.54
C GLY A 194 -10.81 8.84 5.97
N ARG A 195 -9.56 8.53 5.66
CA ARG A 195 -9.15 7.25 5.10
C ARG A 195 -8.73 6.28 6.20
N PHE A 196 -8.60 5.03 5.82
CA PHE A 196 -8.16 3.94 6.68
C PHE A 196 -6.67 3.64 6.42
N PRO A 197 -5.73 4.09 7.27
CA PRO A 197 -4.31 3.90 7.01
C PRO A 197 -3.90 2.44 7.16
N TYR A 198 -3.24 1.90 6.15
CA TYR A 198 -2.74 0.53 6.13
C TYR A 198 -1.46 0.43 5.28
N CYS A 199 -0.72 -0.64 5.47
CA CYS A 199 0.43 -0.97 4.63
C CYS A 199 0.51 -2.47 4.35
N HIS A 200 1.23 -2.81 3.30
CA HIS A 200 1.61 -4.17 2.96
C HIS A 200 3.11 -4.33 3.20
N VAL A 201 3.46 -5.19 4.14
CA VAL A 201 4.85 -5.43 4.51
C VAL A 201 5.30 -6.76 3.94
N ARG A 202 6.28 -6.74 3.04
CA ARG A 202 6.84 -7.96 2.44
C ARG A 202 7.38 -8.87 3.55
N HIS A 203 7.07 -10.15 3.49
CA HIS A 203 7.58 -11.13 4.45
C HIS A 203 9.10 -11.10 4.51
N GLY A 204 9.65 -11.10 5.71
CA GLY A 204 11.08 -10.98 5.96
C GLY A 204 11.65 -9.56 5.95
N ASN A 205 10.83 -8.53 5.67
CA ASN A 205 11.26 -7.14 5.82
C ASN A 205 11.14 -6.69 7.29
N THR A 206 12.04 -7.20 8.12
CA THR A 206 12.05 -6.96 9.58
C THR A 206 12.20 -5.49 9.95
N ALA A 207 12.85 -4.69 9.10
CA ALA A 207 12.99 -3.25 9.32
C ALA A 207 11.64 -2.54 9.19
N SER A 208 10.87 -2.87 8.15
CA SER A 208 9.52 -2.34 7.98
C SER A 208 8.59 -2.84 9.08
N GLU A 209 8.61 -4.14 9.40
CA GLU A 209 7.80 -4.68 10.49
C GLU A 209 8.04 -3.96 11.83
N ALA A 210 9.30 -3.71 12.17
CA ALA A 210 9.67 -3.00 13.40
C ALA A 210 9.17 -1.54 13.38
N LEU A 211 9.23 -0.88 12.22
CA LEU A 211 8.72 0.48 12.06
C LEU A 211 7.20 0.52 12.23
N GLN A 212 6.46 -0.38 11.58
CA GLN A 212 5.00 -0.46 11.67
C GLN A 212 4.55 -0.68 13.13
N LYS A 213 5.14 -1.67 13.79
CA LYS A 213 4.86 -1.95 15.22
C LYS A 213 5.14 -0.74 16.11
N LYS A 214 6.24 -0.04 15.85
CA LYS A 214 6.62 1.17 16.59
C LYS A 214 5.62 2.31 16.40
N LEU A 215 5.06 2.45 15.21
CA LEU A 215 4.03 3.45 14.90
C LEU A 215 2.65 3.06 15.41
N GLY A 216 2.47 1.85 15.93
CA GLY A 216 1.22 1.36 16.51
C GLY A 216 0.28 0.71 15.51
N LEU A 217 0.81 0.26 14.37
CA LEU A 217 0.03 -0.57 13.45
C LEU A 217 -0.09 -2.00 13.99
N THR A 218 -1.24 -2.59 13.75
CA THR A 218 -1.56 -3.98 14.12
C THR A 218 -1.52 -4.84 12.87
N PHE A 219 -0.77 -5.94 12.94
CA PHE A 219 -0.65 -6.90 11.83
C PHE A 219 -1.83 -7.86 11.82
N ASP A 220 -2.33 -8.19 10.64
CA ASP A 220 -3.21 -9.34 10.44
C ASP A 220 -2.35 -10.61 10.41
N GLU A 221 -2.44 -11.39 11.48
CA GLU A 221 -1.68 -12.64 11.61
C GLU A 221 -2.39 -13.85 10.96
N ASN A 222 -3.63 -13.65 10.50
CA ASN A 222 -4.46 -14.72 9.97
C ASN A 222 -4.43 -14.81 8.44
N ARG A 223 -3.91 -13.78 7.75
CA ARG A 223 -3.90 -13.70 6.30
C ARG A 223 -2.53 -13.37 5.73
N THR A 224 -2.26 -14.02 4.62
CA THR A 224 -1.17 -13.62 3.72
C THR A 224 -1.80 -12.99 2.48
N LEU A 225 -1.32 -11.84 2.09
CA LEU A 225 -1.71 -11.18 0.87
C LEU A 225 -0.67 -11.48 -0.21
N TYR A 226 -1.11 -11.95 -1.36
CA TYR A 226 -0.26 -12.28 -2.49
C TYR A 226 -0.36 -11.22 -3.57
N TRP A 227 0.77 -10.84 -4.10
CA TRP A 227 0.95 -10.01 -5.26
C TRP A 227 1.46 -10.86 -6.41
N LEU A 228 0.77 -10.80 -7.58
CA LEU A 228 1.14 -11.53 -8.77
C LEU A 228 1.13 -10.58 -9.98
N GLY A 229 2.16 -10.66 -10.84
CA GLY A 229 2.23 -9.89 -12.09
C GLY A 229 3.60 -9.89 -12.74
#